data_79b835361a7696bda74dc9fdf2a6d4f2
#
_entry.id   79b835361a7696bda74dc9fdf2a6d4f2
#
_cell.length_a   1.000
_cell.length_b   1.000
_cell.length_c   1.000
_cell.angle_alpha   90.00
_cell.angle_beta   90.00
_cell.angle_gamma   90.00
#
_symmetry.space_group_name_H-M   'P 1'
#
loop_
_entity.id
_entity.type
_entity.pdbx_description
1 polymer ?
#
loop_
_entity_poly.entity_id
_entity_poly.type
_entity_poly.pdbx_seq_one_letter_code
_entity_poly.pdbx_strand_id
1 'polypeptide(L)'
;TAKSMYINAVQKAKEGDFDAAEELIKQGDEAYNGGHDVHMGLLKKEANGERNGEAPLILLHAEDQMAGTETMRVMATELIEIHKQLQVLQA
;
A
#
# COMPACT_ATOMS: atom_id res chain seq x y z
N THR A 1 -3.54 7.17 4.43
CA THR A 1 -3.71 6.17 3.38
C THR A 1 -2.64 5.08 3.47
N ALA A 2 -2.87 3.95 2.82
CA ALA A 2 -1.90 2.85 2.78
C ALA A 2 -0.55 3.32 2.25
N LYS A 3 -0.54 4.06 1.15
CA LYS A 3 0.70 4.55 0.54
C LYS A 3 1.50 5.42 1.51
N SER A 4 0.82 6.32 2.23
CA SER A 4 1.47 7.17 3.24
C SER A 4 2.07 6.34 4.37
N MET A 5 1.35 5.31 4.80
CA MET A 5 1.83 4.41 5.87
C MET A 5 3.08 3.65 5.44
N TYR A 6 3.14 3.18 4.20
CA TYR A 6 4.32 2.51 3.68
C TYR A 6 5.52 3.46 3.59
N ILE A 7 5.30 4.68 3.15
CA ILE A 7 6.38 5.69 3.08
C ILE A 7 6.88 6.01 4.49
N ASN A 8 5.98 6.19 5.45
CA ASN A 8 6.34 6.47 6.84
C ASN A 8 7.07 5.29 7.47
N ALA A 9 6.74 4.05 7.07
CA ALA A 9 7.44 2.87 7.55
C ALA A 9 8.93 2.93 7.14
N VAL A 10 9.23 3.34 5.92
CA VAL A 10 10.62 3.51 5.47
C VAL A 10 11.34 4.56 6.31
N GLN A 11 10.66 5.67 6.64
CA GLN A 11 11.26 6.71 7.48
C GLN A 11 11.59 6.18 8.88
N LYS A 12 10.72 5.35 9.45
CA LYS A 12 10.99 4.73 10.74
C LYS A 12 12.18 3.77 10.68
N ALA A 13 12.29 3.01 9.60
CA ALA A 13 13.43 2.12 9.40
C ALA A 13 14.74 2.89 9.30
N LYS A 14 14.73 4.06 8.65
CA LYS A 14 15.91 4.94 8.57
C LYS A 14 16.34 5.42 9.93
N GLU A 15 15.41 5.60 10.85
CA GLU A 15 15.68 5.99 12.24
C GLU A 15 16.12 4.81 13.10
N GLY A 16 16.11 3.60 12.57
CA GLY A 16 16.42 2.38 13.31
C GLY A 16 15.26 1.81 14.11
N ASP A 17 14.06 2.39 13.97
CA ASP A 17 12.86 1.94 14.68
C ASP A 17 12.10 0.93 13.84
N PHE A 18 12.61 -0.30 13.80
CA PHE A 18 12.04 -1.35 12.95
C PHE A 18 10.69 -1.87 13.46
N ASP A 19 10.45 -1.83 14.76
CA ASP A 19 9.14 -2.22 15.30
C ASP A 19 8.05 -1.27 14.81
N ALA A 20 8.32 0.04 14.85
CA ALA A 20 7.38 1.03 14.32
C ALA A 20 7.21 0.88 12.81
N ALA A 21 8.30 0.58 12.09
CA ALA A 21 8.24 0.36 10.64
C ALA A 21 7.32 -0.83 10.31
N GLU A 22 7.48 -1.94 11.00
CA GLU A 22 6.65 -3.13 10.79
C GLU A 22 5.18 -2.87 11.12
N GLU A 23 4.91 -2.13 12.18
CA GLU A 23 3.54 -1.75 12.56
C GLU A 23 2.89 -0.88 11.48
N LEU A 24 3.64 0.06 10.89
CA LEU A 24 3.13 0.90 9.81
C LEU A 24 2.87 0.09 8.53
N ILE A 25 3.69 -0.91 8.22
CA ILE A 25 3.41 -1.82 7.11
C ILE A 25 2.10 -2.55 7.35
N LYS A 26 1.89 -3.06 8.56
CA LYS A 26 0.66 -3.76 8.94
C LYS A 26 -0.56 -2.85 8.80
N GLN A 27 -0.48 -1.62 9.31
CA GLN A 27 -1.56 -0.64 9.20
C GLN A 27 -1.84 -0.30 7.74
N GLY A 28 -0.78 -0.16 6.95
CA GLY A 28 -0.90 0.07 5.50
C GLY A 28 -1.62 -1.08 4.81
N ASP A 29 -1.27 -2.31 5.16
CA ASP A 29 -1.91 -3.50 4.60
C ASP A 29 -3.40 -3.54 4.94
N GLU A 30 -3.78 -3.20 6.16
CA GLU A 30 -5.18 -3.13 6.58
C GLU A 30 -5.95 -2.08 5.79
N ALA A 31 -5.36 -0.89 5.61
CA ALA A 31 -5.97 0.18 4.83
C ALA A 31 -6.08 -0.20 3.35
N TYR A 32 -5.05 -0.86 2.80
CA TYR A 32 -5.08 -1.32 1.42
C TYR A 32 -6.18 -2.35 1.20
N ASN A 33 -6.29 -3.33 2.10
CA ASN A 33 -7.30 -4.39 1.98
C ASN A 33 -8.73 -3.81 2.03
N GLY A 34 -8.98 -2.81 2.88
CA GLY A 34 -10.27 -2.12 2.92
C GLY A 34 -10.60 -1.46 1.59
N GLY A 35 -9.64 -0.74 1.01
CA GLY A 35 -9.81 -0.10 -0.30
C GLY A 35 -9.97 -1.12 -1.43
N HIS A 36 -9.21 -2.21 -1.37
CA HIS A 36 -9.29 -3.30 -2.34
C HIS A 36 -10.69 -3.92 -2.35
N ASP A 37 -11.26 -4.16 -1.18
CA ASP A 37 -12.60 -4.74 -1.08
C ASP A 37 -13.67 -3.84 -1.69
N VAL A 38 -13.57 -2.53 -1.46
CA VAL A 38 -14.47 -1.55 -2.09
C VAL A 38 -14.31 -1.58 -3.62
N HIS A 39 -13.07 -1.61 -4.09
CA HIS A 39 -12.77 -1.66 -5.53
C HIS A 39 -13.37 -2.92 -6.18
N MET A 40 -13.18 -4.07 -5.54
CA MET A 40 -13.73 -5.33 -6.06
C MET A 40 -15.26 -5.32 -6.09
N GLY A 41 -15.89 -4.69 -5.10
CA GLY A 41 -17.33 -4.50 -5.09
C GLY A 41 -17.83 -3.67 -6.28
N LEU A 42 -17.11 -2.60 -6.62
CA LEU A 42 -17.43 -1.77 -7.78
C LEU A 42 -17.24 -2.53 -9.09
N LEU A 43 -16.18 -3.32 -9.21
CA LEU A 43 -15.97 -4.16 -10.39
C LEU A 43 -17.07 -5.18 -10.59
N LYS A 44 -17.55 -5.77 -9.50
CA LYS A 44 -18.64 -6.73 -9.54
C LYS A 44 -19.94 -6.09 -10.04
N LYS A 45 -20.25 -4.89 -9.56
CA LYS A 45 -21.40 -4.12 -10.04
C LYS A 45 -21.28 -3.80 -11.52
N GLU A 46 -20.11 -3.42 -11.98
CA GLU A 46 -19.83 -3.12 -13.36
C GLU A 46 -20.06 -4.36 -14.24
N ALA A 47 -19.57 -5.51 -13.79
CA ALA A 47 -19.73 -6.79 -14.49
C ALA A 47 -21.21 -7.20 -14.58
N ASN A 48 -22.03 -6.80 -13.61
CA ASN A 48 -23.46 -7.08 -13.57
C ASN A 48 -24.30 -6.06 -14.36
N GLY A 49 -23.65 -5.10 -15.01
CA GLY A 49 -24.35 -4.07 -15.78
C GLY A 49 -24.92 -2.93 -14.95
N GLU A 50 -24.59 -2.84 -13.68
CA GLU A 50 -25.07 -1.80 -12.76
C GLU A 50 -24.16 -0.55 -12.79
N ARG A 51 -23.83 -0.11 -13.99
CA ARG A 51 -22.92 1.03 -14.14
C ARG A 51 -23.64 2.29 -14.57
N ASN A 52 -23.04 3.44 -14.23
CA ASN A 52 -23.39 4.72 -14.83
C ASN A 52 -22.22 5.16 -15.72
N GLY A 53 -22.38 6.24 -16.46
CA GLY A 53 -21.41 6.67 -17.48
C GLY A 53 -20.02 7.04 -16.92
N GLU A 54 -19.90 7.31 -15.63
CA GLU A 54 -18.63 7.73 -15.03
C GLU A 54 -17.88 6.58 -14.33
N ALA A 55 -18.57 5.47 -14.06
CA ALA A 55 -18.01 4.35 -13.32
C ALA A 55 -16.72 3.77 -13.95
N PRO A 56 -16.63 3.58 -15.28
CA PRO A 56 -15.41 3.02 -15.87
C PRO A 56 -14.17 3.88 -15.64
N LEU A 57 -14.29 5.20 -15.71
CA LEU A 57 -13.17 6.11 -15.46
C LEU A 57 -12.74 6.06 -14.01
N ILE A 58 -13.69 6.04 -13.08
CA ILE A 58 -13.42 5.94 -11.65
C ILE A 58 -12.69 4.63 -11.34
N LEU A 59 -13.12 3.52 -11.94
CA LEU A 59 -12.50 2.22 -11.75
C LEU A 59 -11.07 2.16 -12.28
N LEU A 60 -10.82 2.74 -13.46
CA LEU A 60 -9.48 2.81 -14.02
C LEU A 60 -8.54 3.62 -13.12
N HIS A 61 -9.02 4.75 -12.60
CA HIS A 61 -8.24 5.56 -11.67
C HIS A 61 -7.93 4.79 -10.38
N ALA A 62 -8.93 4.08 -9.83
CA ALA A 62 -8.75 3.29 -8.62
C ALA A 62 -7.74 2.16 -8.83
N GLU A 63 -7.80 1.47 -9.99
CA GLU A 63 -6.82 0.42 -10.31
C GLU A 63 -5.41 0.97 -10.39
N ASP A 64 -5.23 2.14 -11.02
CA ASP A 64 -3.93 2.78 -11.11
C ASP A 64 -3.39 3.14 -9.73
N GLN A 65 -4.23 3.69 -8.85
CA GLN A 65 -3.85 4.04 -7.48
C GLN A 65 -3.48 2.79 -6.67
N MET A 66 -4.22 1.70 -6.84
CA MET A 66 -3.95 0.46 -6.12
C MET A 66 -2.66 -0.20 -6.62
N ALA A 67 -2.41 -0.21 -7.92
CA ALA A 67 -1.17 -0.73 -8.48
C ALA A 67 0.05 0.05 -7.97
N GLY A 68 -0.06 1.38 -7.90
CA GLY A 68 0.98 2.23 -7.34
C GLY A 68 1.23 1.95 -5.87
N THR A 69 0.17 1.69 -5.12
CA THR A 69 0.26 1.36 -3.69
C THR A 69 0.95 0.01 -3.48
N GLU A 70 0.62 -1.00 -4.30
CA GLU A 70 1.28 -2.31 -4.24
C GLU A 70 2.78 -2.20 -4.53
N THR A 71 3.14 -1.43 -5.54
CA THR A 71 4.55 -1.17 -5.87
C THR A 71 5.25 -0.50 -4.69
N MET A 72 4.62 0.49 -4.07
CA MET A 72 5.19 1.17 -2.91
C MET A 72 5.40 0.20 -1.75
N ARG A 73 4.47 -0.73 -1.53
CA ARG A 73 4.61 -1.73 -0.47
C ARG A 73 5.85 -2.61 -0.69
N VAL A 74 6.02 -3.10 -1.92
CA VAL A 74 7.18 -3.93 -2.26
C VAL A 74 8.48 -3.14 -2.02
N MET A 75 8.55 -1.92 -2.51
CA MET A 75 9.72 -1.07 -2.33
C MET A 75 9.97 -0.77 -0.86
N ALA A 76 8.93 -0.47 -0.10
CA ALA A 76 9.06 -0.17 1.32
C ALA A 76 9.61 -1.37 2.10
N THR A 77 9.10 -2.56 1.86
CA THR A 77 9.57 -3.77 2.56
C THR A 77 11.02 -4.09 2.22
N GLU A 78 11.41 -3.92 0.96
CA GLU A 78 12.79 -4.13 0.54
C GLU A 78 13.73 -3.09 1.17
N LEU A 79 13.33 -1.82 1.22
CA LEU A 79 14.13 -0.77 1.83
C LEU A 79 14.29 -0.99 3.34
N ILE A 80 13.25 -1.46 4.01
CA ILE A 80 13.32 -1.79 5.44
C ILE A 80 14.36 -2.89 5.67
N GLU A 81 14.35 -3.94 4.84
CA GLU A 81 15.33 -5.02 4.92
C GLU A 81 16.76 -4.51 4.70
N ILE A 82 16.95 -3.64 3.73
CA ILE A 82 18.26 -3.03 3.48
C ILE A 82 18.74 -2.23 4.70
N HIS A 83 17.85 -1.46 5.32
CA HIS A 83 18.20 -0.69 6.51
C HIS A 83 18.55 -1.59 7.69
N LYS A 84 17.87 -2.73 7.84
CA LYS A 84 18.22 -3.71 8.86
C LYS A 84 19.63 -4.25 8.65
N GLN A 85 19.99 -4.58 7.40
CA GLN A 85 21.32 -5.06 7.06
C GLN A 85 22.39 -4.00 7.29
N LEU A 86 22.09 -2.76 6.95
CA LEU A 86 23.02 -1.64 7.21
C LEU A 86 23.26 -1.46 8.71
N GLN A 87 22.23 -1.59 9.51
CA GLN A 87 22.38 -1.46 10.97
C GLN A 87 23.27 -2.55 11.53
N VAL A 88 23.18 -3.77 11.06
CA VAL A 88 24.05 -4.87 11.46
C VAL A 88 25.51 -4.55 11.14
N LEU A 89 25.78 -3.98 9.96
CA LEU A 89 27.13 -3.61 9.55
C LEU A 89 27.69 -2.44 10.36
N GLN A 90 26.84 -1.57 10.88
CA GLN A 90 27.23 -0.42 11.69
C GLN A 90 27.43 -0.77 13.16
N ALA A 91 26.92 -1.90 13.59
CA ALA A 91 27.10 -2.37 14.96
C ALA A 91 28.50 -2.98 15.16
#